data_95738c3404165adc989f26ab13b1d31e
#
_entry.id   95738c3404165adc989f26ab13b1d31e
#
_cell.length_a   1.000
_cell.length_b   1.000
_cell.length_c   1.000
_cell.angle_alpha   90.00
_cell.angle_beta   90.00
_cell.angle_gamma   90.00
#
_symmetry.space_group_name_H-M   'P 1'
#
loop_
_entity.id
_entity.type
_entity.pdbx_description
1 polymer ?
#
loop_
_entity_poly.entity_id
_entity_poly.type
_entity_poly.pdbx_seq_one_letter_code
_entity_poly.pdbx_strand_id
1 'polypeptide(L)'
;LQKKLEIYNENTKVKAHKHERIDYWFKPEEKRKLAFIFAEISKIKDQDTQDFFFCGFSNILKNCSIWLQKSNKPTRDLEKQPSDPIKTFLKQIKMMLRGNVRLFDMLSEKGYLQVPSKVACTDARTIPAKNNSVSLIVTSPPYVTSYEYADLHQLTALWLEYTKDLSDFRKRFIGTSYHTKKDLILNSTLAENIRRELLAKDKKTAEEVSTYFSEMNQVFAEMKRMLKK
;
A
#
# COMPACT_ATOMS: atom_id res chain seq x y z
N LEU A 1 -5.55 -21.35 -12.37
CA LEU A 1 -6.09 -20.80 -11.11
C LEU A 1 -7.62 -20.79 -11.12
N GLN A 2 -8.29 -20.19 -12.14
CA GLN A 2 -9.76 -20.09 -12.18
C GLN A 2 -10.45 -21.42 -11.93
N LYS A 3 -10.14 -22.48 -12.68
CA LYS A 3 -10.70 -23.81 -12.50
C LYS A 3 -10.54 -24.36 -11.07
N LYS A 4 -9.42 -24.05 -10.41
CA LYS A 4 -9.18 -24.46 -9.00
C LYS A 4 -10.05 -23.69 -8.02
N LEU A 5 -10.32 -22.42 -8.28
CA LEU A 5 -11.18 -21.61 -7.42
C LEU A 5 -12.67 -22.00 -7.55
N GLU A 6 -13.08 -22.42 -8.73
CA GLU A 6 -14.45 -22.86 -9.00
C GLU A 6 -14.85 -24.17 -8.29
N ILE A 7 -13.87 -25.01 -7.91
CA ILE A 7 -14.12 -26.26 -7.16
C ILE A 7 -14.16 -26.06 -5.62
N TYR A 8 -13.97 -24.84 -5.13
CA TYR A 8 -14.06 -24.55 -3.71
C TYR A 8 -15.44 -24.91 -3.16
N ASN A 9 -15.46 -25.65 -2.05
CA ASN A 9 -16.67 -25.98 -1.29
C ASN A 9 -16.39 -25.95 0.21
N GLU A 10 -17.42 -26.13 1.03
CA GLU A 10 -17.33 -26.07 2.48
C GLU A 10 -16.38 -27.11 3.10
N ASN A 11 -16.16 -28.23 2.43
CA ASN A 11 -15.26 -29.31 2.88
C ASN A 11 -13.80 -29.10 2.45
N THR A 12 -13.51 -28.05 1.65
CA THR A 12 -12.15 -27.76 1.19
C THR A 12 -11.24 -27.46 2.38
N LYS A 13 -10.19 -28.26 2.57
CA LYS A 13 -9.20 -28.03 3.64
C LYS A 13 -8.37 -26.79 3.31
N VAL A 14 -8.40 -25.79 4.17
CA VAL A 14 -7.66 -24.54 4.03
C VAL A 14 -6.84 -24.30 5.28
N LYS A 15 -5.55 -24.00 5.12
CA LYS A 15 -4.72 -23.54 6.24
C LYS A 15 -5.20 -22.17 6.70
N ALA A 16 -5.62 -22.08 7.96
CA ALA A 16 -6.09 -20.82 8.51
C ALA A 16 -4.96 -19.78 8.56
N HIS A 17 -5.22 -18.60 8.08
CA HIS A 17 -4.35 -17.45 8.30
C HIS A 17 -4.61 -16.93 9.72
N LYS A 18 -3.64 -17.13 10.63
CA LYS A 18 -3.81 -16.80 12.05
C LYS A 18 -3.23 -15.42 12.36
N HIS A 19 -4.09 -14.46 12.53
CA HIS A 19 -3.71 -13.12 12.98
C HIS A 19 -4.94 -12.40 13.54
N GLU A 20 -4.89 -11.91 14.79
CA GLU A 20 -6.02 -11.28 15.49
C GLU A 20 -6.64 -10.10 14.71
N ARG A 21 -5.81 -9.28 14.06
CA ARG A 21 -6.29 -8.15 13.25
C ARG A 21 -6.99 -8.60 11.97
N ILE A 22 -6.67 -9.76 11.42
CA ILE A 22 -7.40 -10.35 10.31
C ILE A 22 -8.76 -10.85 10.82
N ASP A 23 -8.81 -11.50 11.98
CA ASP A 23 -10.06 -11.90 12.61
C ASP A 23 -10.94 -10.70 12.98
N TYR A 24 -10.33 -9.57 13.30
CA TYR A 24 -11.03 -8.31 13.55
C TYR A 24 -11.75 -7.75 12.31
N TRP A 25 -11.20 -7.96 11.10
CA TRP A 25 -11.71 -7.35 9.87
C TRP A 25 -12.55 -8.28 8.99
N PHE A 26 -12.40 -9.59 9.12
CA PHE A 26 -13.07 -10.55 8.23
C PHE A 26 -13.98 -11.49 9.00
N LYS A 27 -15.18 -11.73 8.46
CA LYS A 27 -16.06 -12.80 8.95
C LYS A 27 -15.40 -14.16 8.63
N PRO A 28 -15.71 -15.22 9.39
CA PRO A 28 -15.04 -16.53 9.26
C PRO A 28 -15.09 -17.13 7.84
N GLU A 29 -16.22 -16.99 7.16
CA GLU A 29 -16.40 -17.53 5.81
C GLU A 29 -15.54 -16.79 4.79
N GLU A 30 -15.57 -15.47 4.76
CA GLU A 30 -14.76 -14.66 3.87
C GLU A 30 -13.27 -14.88 4.12
N LYS A 31 -12.86 -14.92 5.39
CA LYS A 31 -11.47 -15.25 5.76
C LYS A 31 -11.04 -16.61 5.20
N ARG A 32 -11.88 -17.63 5.29
CA ARG A 32 -11.59 -18.98 4.79
C ARG A 32 -11.44 -18.99 3.27
N LYS A 33 -12.33 -18.34 2.53
CA LYS A 33 -12.25 -18.21 1.06
C LYS A 33 -11.01 -17.42 0.64
N LEU A 34 -10.68 -16.33 1.33
CA LEU A 34 -9.46 -15.54 1.09
C LEU A 34 -8.21 -16.39 1.34
N ALA A 35 -8.16 -17.17 2.44
CA ALA A 35 -7.03 -18.05 2.73
C ALA A 35 -6.87 -19.12 1.65
N PHE A 36 -7.95 -19.62 1.08
CA PHE A 36 -7.90 -20.55 -0.05
C PHE A 36 -7.31 -19.89 -1.31
N ILE A 37 -7.79 -18.69 -1.68
CA ILE A 37 -7.27 -17.93 -2.82
C ILE A 37 -5.77 -17.69 -2.62
N PHE A 38 -5.37 -17.20 -1.44
CA PHE A 38 -3.99 -16.94 -1.08
C PHE A 38 -3.11 -18.20 -1.25
N ALA A 39 -3.56 -19.33 -0.72
CA ALA A 39 -2.83 -20.60 -0.83
C ALA A 39 -2.68 -21.09 -2.29
N GLU A 40 -3.69 -20.87 -3.13
CA GLU A 40 -3.60 -21.23 -4.54
C GLU A 40 -2.69 -20.29 -5.34
N ILE A 41 -2.67 -19.00 -5.02
CA ILE A 41 -1.72 -18.03 -5.62
C ILE A 41 -0.28 -18.41 -5.21
N SER A 42 -0.05 -18.73 -3.94
CA SER A 42 1.28 -19.09 -3.41
C SER A 42 1.92 -20.32 -4.07
N LYS A 43 1.14 -21.15 -4.77
CA LYS A 43 1.65 -22.31 -5.53
C LYS A 43 2.16 -21.96 -6.92
N ILE A 44 1.95 -20.73 -7.38
CA ILE A 44 2.40 -20.27 -8.69
C ILE A 44 3.91 -20.03 -8.61
N LYS A 45 4.66 -20.66 -9.53
CA LYS A 45 6.13 -20.59 -9.52
C LYS A 45 6.68 -19.36 -10.24
N ASP A 46 5.98 -18.92 -11.27
CA ASP A 46 6.35 -17.71 -12.01
C ASP A 46 6.06 -16.47 -11.18
N GLN A 47 7.09 -15.70 -10.84
CA GLN A 47 6.97 -14.57 -9.90
C GLN A 47 6.09 -13.46 -10.44
N ASP A 48 6.24 -13.09 -11.71
CA ASP A 48 5.47 -12.01 -12.32
C ASP A 48 3.97 -12.35 -12.34
N THR A 49 3.66 -13.60 -12.68
CA THR A 49 2.28 -14.11 -12.61
C THR A 49 1.75 -14.15 -11.17
N GLN A 50 2.57 -14.56 -10.22
CA GLN A 50 2.20 -14.59 -8.80
C GLN A 50 1.91 -13.18 -8.30
N ASP A 51 2.78 -12.22 -8.58
CA ASP A 51 2.64 -10.81 -8.19
C ASP A 51 1.39 -10.18 -8.81
N PHE A 52 1.10 -10.48 -10.07
CA PHE A 52 -0.14 -10.06 -10.73
C PHE A 52 -1.38 -10.53 -9.95
N PHE A 53 -1.42 -11.80 -9.55
CA PHE A 53 -2.54 -12.34 -8.78
C PHE A 53 -2.58 -11.79 -7.35
N PHE A 54 -1.44 -11.59 -6.68
CA PHE A 54 -1.41 -10.94 -5.36
C PHE A 54 -1.85 -9.48 -5.42
N CYS A 55 -1.54 -8.76 -6.48
CA CYS A 55 -2.07 -7.42 -6.71
C CYS A 55 -3.60 -7.44 -6.78
N GLY A 56 -4.18 -8.37 -7.55
CA GLY A 56 -5.63 -8.57 -7.61
C GLY A 56 -6.25 -8.99 -6.27
N PHE A 57 -5.57 -9.84 -5.52
CA PHE A 57 -5.96 -10.27 -4.17
C PHE A 57 -5.99 -9.08 -3.19
N SER A 58 -4.93 -8.28 -3.17
CA SER A 58 -4.86 -7.08 -2.34
C SER A 58 -6.02 -6.13 -2.59
N ASN A 59 -6.40 -5.94 -3.85
CA ASN A 59 -7.46 -5.01 -4.25
C ASN A 59 -8.84 -5.40 -3.72
N ILE A 60 -9.13 -6.68 -3.56
CA ILE A 60 -10.45 -7.16 -3.11
C ILE A 60 -10.62 -7.17 -1.58
N LEU A 61 -9.56 -7.08 -0.80
CA LEU A 61 -9.60 -7.29 0.65
C LEU A 61 -10.60 -6.38 1.35
N LYS A 62 -10.64 -5.10 1.00
CA LYS A 62 -11.60 -4.15 1.59
C LYS A 62 -13.04 -4.53 1.27
N ASN A 63 -13.33 -4.97 0.06
CA ASN A 63 -14.67 -5.37 -0.36
C ASN A 63 -15.15 -6.64 0.37
N CYS A 64 -14.22 -7.54 0.66
CA CYS A 64 -14.46 -8.80 1.34
C CYS A 64 -14.37 -8.72 2.88
N SER A 65 -14.14 -7.53 3.43
CA SER A 65 -14.05 -7.26 4.86
C SER A 65 -15.27 -6.48 5.36
N ILE A 66 -15.39 -6.35 6.68
CA ILE A 66 -16.35 -5.44 7.32
C ILE A 66 -15.85 -4.00 7.44
N TRP A 67 -14.84 -3.61 6.69
CA TRP A 67 -14.44 -2.21 6.57
C TRP A 67 -15.53 -1.41 5.86
N LEU A 68 -15.92 -0.28 6.44
CA LEU A 68 -16.93 0.62 5.87
C LEU A 68 -16.51 1.08 4.47
N GLN A 69 -17.30 0.76 3.45
CA GLN A 69 -16.92 0.94 2.05
C GLN A 69 -16.59 2.39 1.69
N LYS A 70 -17.37 3.34 2.22
CA LYS A 70 -17.22 4.77 1.94
C LYS A 70 -16.11 5.46 2.76
N SER A 71 -15.55 4.78 3.77
CA SER A 71 -14.51 5.37 4.63
C SER A 71 -13.11 5.05 4.13
N ASN A 72 -12.26 6.06 4.00
CA ASN A 72 -10.83 5.86 3.82
C ASN A 72 -10.13 5.53 5.15
N LYS A 73 -10.69 5.95 6.28
CA LYS A 73 -10.16 5.59 7.61
C LYS A 73 -10.63 4.18 8.00
N PRO A 74 -9.82 3.43 8.78
CA PRO A 74 -10.20 2.12 9.30
C PRO A 74 -11.45 2.21 10.21
N THR A 75 -12.60 1.99 9.64
CA THR A 75 -13.90 2.04 10.32
C THR A 75 -14.63 0.73 10.07
N ARG A 76 -15.08 0.05 11.13
CA ARG A 76 -15.88 -1.17 11.02
C ARG A 76 -17.35 -0.83 10.75
N ASP A 77 -17.95 -1.62 9.91
CA ASP A 77 -19.37 -1.67 9.66
C ASP A 77 -19.84 -3.11 9.90
N LEU A 78 -20.45 -3.34 11.05
CA LEU A 78 -20.87 -4.69 11.46
C LEU A 78 -22.10 -5.18 10.68
N GLU A 79 -22.89 -4.26 10.14
CA GLU A 79 -24.06 -4.57 9.31
C GLU A 79 -23.68 -4.85 7.85
N LYS A 80 -22.45 -4.50 7.46
CA LYS A 80 -21.98 -4.75 6.10
C LYS A 80 -22.03 -6.24 5.77
N GLN A 81 -22.60 -6.53 4.60
CA GLN A 81 -22.49 -7.84 3.99
C GLN A 81 -21.27 -7.84 3.06
N PRO A 82 -20.17 -8.51 3.45
CA PRO A 82 -18.97 -8.56 2.61
C PRO A 82 -19.25 -9.24 1.27
N SER A 83 -18.51 -8.84 0.25
CA SER A 83 -18.60 -9.50 -1.05
C SER A 83 -17.97 -10.90 -1.00
N ASP A 84 -18.54 -11.85 -1.74
CA ASP A 84 -17.94 -13.18 -1.88
C ASP A 84 -16.52 -13.09 -2.47
N PRO A 85 -15.48 -13.56 -1.77
CA PRO A 85 -14.11 -13.41 -2.19
C PRO A 85 -13.76 -14.04 -3.52
N ILE A 86 -14.29 -15.26 -3.81
CA ILE A 86 -13.96 -15.97 -5.04
C ILE A 86 -14.54 -15.25 -6.24
N LYS A 87 -15.83 -14.88 -6.21
CA LYS A 87 -16.49 -14.15 -7.29
C LYS A 87 -15.84 -12.78 -7.51
N THR A 88 -15.53 -12.08 -6.42
CA THR A 88 -14.91 -10.75 -6.45
C THR A 88 -13.50 -10.82 -7.04
N PHE A 89 -12.70 -11.81 -6.61
CA PHE A 89 -11.37 -12.04 -7.15
C PHE A 89 -11.38 -12.35 -8.64
N LEU A 90 -12.21 -13.28 -9.08
CA LEU A 90 -12.31 -13.61 -10.50
C LEU A 90 -12.74 -12.41 -11.36
N LYS A 91 -13.67 -11.59 -10.86
CA LYS A 91 -14.05 -10.33 -11.52
C LYS A 91 -12.88 -9.36 -11.60
N GLN A 92 -12.13 -9.19 -10.52
CA GLN A 92 -10.95 -8.32 -10.43
C GLN A 92 -9.88 -8.75 -11.44
N ILE A 93 -9.55 -10.03 -11.49
CA ILE A 93 -8.54 -10.56 -12.42
C ILE A 93 -8.96 -10.35 -13.88
N LYS A 94 -10.22 -10.58 -14.22
CA LYS A 94 -10.74 -10.31 -15.58
C LYS A 94 -10.58 -8.83 -15.96
N MET A 95 -10.82 -7.91 -15.01
CA MET A 95 -10.64 -6.48 -15.24
C MET A 95 -9.16 -6.12 -15.44
N MET A 96 -8.26 -6.67 -14.63
CA MET A 96 -6.82 -6.45 -14.74
C MET A 96 -6.25 -6.99 -16.05
N LEU A 97 -6.67 -8.19 -16.47
CA LEU A 97 -6.27 -8.75 -17.77
C LEU A 97 -6.68 -7.86 -18.95
N ARG A 98 -7.92 -7.35 -18.95
CA ARG A 98 -8.37 -6.39 -19.99
C ARG A 98 -7.51 -5.12 -19.97
N GLY A 99 -7.16 -4.62 -18.79
CA GLY A 99 -6.26 -3.47 -18.64
C GLY A 99 -4.89 -3.73 -19.23
N ASN A 100 -4.30 -4.90 -18.95
CA ASN A 100 -3.00 -5.30 -19.48
C ASN A 100 -3.00 -5.43 -20.99
N VAL A 101 -4.03 -6.08 -21.59
CA VAL A 101 -4.15 -6.19 -23.05
C VAL A 101 -4.22 -4.79 -23.67
N ARG A 102 -5.07 -3.92 -23.16
CA ARG A 102 -5.19 -2.54 -23.67
C ARG A 102 -3.89 -1.76 -23.54
N LEU A 103 -3.15 -1.92 -22.44
CA LEU A 103 -1.84 -1.29 -22.26
C LEU A 103 -0.82 -1.84 -23.27
N PHE A 104 -0.79 -3.15 -23.49
CA PHE A 104 0.05 -3.79 -24.47
C PHE A 104 -0.20 -3.25 -25.87
N ASP A 105 -1.46 -3.21 -26.29
CA ASP A 105 -1.86 -2.69 -27.62
C ASP A 105 -1.40 -1.24 -27.79
N MET A 106 -1.67 -0.39 -26.79
CA MET A 106 -1.28 1.03 -26.82
C MET A 106 0.25 1.22 -26.89
N LEU A 107 1.02 0.43 -26.14
CA LEU A 107 2.49 0.50 -26.17
C LEU A 107 3.05 -0.03 -27.47
N SER A 108 2.43 -1.08 -28.05
CA SER A 108 2.78 -1.64 -29.36
C SER A 108 2.60 -0.61 -30.47
N GLU A 109 1.42 0.01 -30.54
CA GLU A 109 1.10 1.05 -31.52
C GLU A 109 2.08 2.23 -31.47
N LYS A 110 2.54 2.59 -30.26
CA LYS A 110 3.50 3.68 -30.06
C LYS A 110 4.96 3.28 -30.16
N GLY A 111 5.28 2.01 -30.37
CA GLY A 111 6.65 1.50 -30.42
C GLY A 111 7.37 1.50 -29.06
N TYR A 112 6.65 1.48 -27.94
CA TYR A 112 7.22 1.59 -26.59
C TYR A 112 7.34 0.26 -25.86
N LEU A 113 7.03 -0.88 -26.46
CA LEU A 113 7.12 -2.20 -25.82
C LEU A 113 8.54 -2.54 -25.32
N GLN A 114 9.57 -2.02 -25.97
CA GLN A 114 10.96 -2.28 -25.63
C GLN A 114 11.55 -1.29 -24.61
N VAL A 115 10.75 -0.33 -24.12
CA VAL A 115 11.21 0.62 -23.11
C VAL A 115 11.35 -0.11 -21.76
N PRO A 116 12.55 -0.23 -21.20
CA PRO A 116 12.75 -0.94 -19.95
C PRO A 116 12.06 -0.21 -18.80
N SER A 117 11.39 -0.96 -17.95
CA SER A 117 10.79 -0.46 -16.72
C SER A 117 11.31 -1.26 -15.52
N LYS A 118 11.44 -0.59 -14.38
CA LYS A 118 11.84 -1.23 -13.12
C LYS A 118 10.99 -0.71 -11.98
N VAL A 119 10.38 -1.63 -11.24
CA VAL A 119 9.68 -1.33 -10.00
C VAL A 119 10.56 -1.75 -8.83
N ALA A 120 10.72 -0.89 -7.84
CA ALA A 120 11.45 -1.20 -6.62
C ALA A 120 10.72 -0.64 -5.41
N CYS A 121 10.61 -1.44 -4.35
CA CYS A 121 10.14 -1.00 -3.05
C CYS A 121 11.33 -0.48 -2.24
N THR A 122 11.46 0.83 -2.11
CA THR A 122 12.57 1.48 -1.42
C THR A 122 12.10 2.66 -0.58
N ASP A 123 12.95 3.12 0.32
CA ASP A 123 12.74 4.36 1.04
C ASP A 123 13.03 5.56 0.12
N ALA A 124 12.09 6.49 0.01
CA ALA A 124 12.25 7.68 -0.83
C ALA A 124 13.36 8.63 -0.33
N ARG A 125 13.84 8.44 0.89
CA ARG A 125 15.00 9.18 1.46
C ARG A 125 16.34 8.60 1.00
N THR A 126 16.35 7.39 0.41
CA THR A 126 17.55 6.69 -0.05
C THR A 126 17.24 5.81 -1.26
N ILE A 127 17.10 6.42 -2.43
CA ILE A 127 16.73 5.72 -3.67
C ILE A 127 17.99 5.11 -4.34
N PRO A 128 17.98 3.83 -4.74
CA PRO A 128 19.12 3.18 -5.36
C PRO A 128 19.32 3.61 -6.84
N ALA A 129 19.44 4.91 -7.07
CA ALA A 129 19.74 5.51 -8.37
C ALA A 129 21.05 6.30 -8.31
N LYS A 130 21.79 6.33 -9.43
CA LYS A 130 23.05 7.08 -9.52
C LYS A 130 22.81 8.58 -9.49
N ASN A 131 23.80 9.35 -9.04
CA ASN A 131 23.76 10.81 -9.12
C ASN A 131 23.61 11.26 -10.58
N ASN A 132 22.88 12.34 -10.81
CA ASN A 132 22.71 12.97 -12.14
C ASN A 132 22.25 11.97 -13.22
N SER A 133 21.38 11.00 -12.89
CA SER A 133 20.96 9.94 -13.81
C SER A 133 19.51 10.05 -14.27
N VAL A 134 18.70 10.87 -13.61
CA VAL A 134 17.25 10.98 -13.82
C VAL A 134 16.93 12.32 -14.50
N SER A 135 16.16 12.27 -15.58
CA SER A 135 15.76 13.47 -16.31
C SER A 135 14.48 14.11 -15.81
N LEU A 136 13.59 13.32 -15.19
CA LEU A 136 12.32 13.78 -14.67
C LEU A 136 11.93 12.95 -13.44
N ILE A 137 11.42 13.61 -12.41
CA ILE A 137 10.80 12.97 -11.24
C ILE A 137 9.35 13.45 -11.15
N VAL A 138 8.42 12.51 -11.05
CA VAL A 138 7.00 12.79 -10.82
C VAL A 138 6.60 12.07 -9.53
N THR A 139 6.03 12.80 -8.59
CA THR A 139 5.62 12.25 -7.29
C THR A 139 4.38 12.94 -6.73
N SER A 140 3.67 12.23 -5.86
CA SER A 140 2.61 12.76 -5.01
C SER A 140 3.05 12.53 -3.56
N PRO A 141 3.58 13.55 -2.87
CA PRO A 141 4.03 13.42 -1.48
C PRO A 141 2.89 12.99 -0.55
N PRO A 142 3.18 12.32 0.57
CA PRO A 142 2.16 12.05 1.57
C PRO A 142 1.58 13.35 2.14
N TYR A 143 0.29 13.32 2.49
CA TYR A 143 -0.37 14.48 3.11
C TYR A 143 -0.01 14.56 4.58
N VAL A 144 0.51 15.72 5.00
CA VAL A 144 0.87 15.97 6.39
C VAL A 144 -0.37 15.81 7.30
N THR A 145 -0.26 15.02 8.35
CA THR A 145 -1.29 14.76 9.39
C THR A 145 -2.67 14.29 8.90
N SER A 146 -2.85 14.07 7.58
CA SER A 146 -4.19 13.75 7.03
C SER A 146 -4.52 12.27 7.04
N TYR A 147 -3.54 11.42 6.72
CA TYR A 147 -3.73 9.97 6.59
C TYR A 147 -2.57 9.21 7.23
N GLU A 148 -2.90 8.23 8.06
CA GLU A 148 -1.95 7.19 8.44
C GLU A 148 -1.94 6.12 7.33
N TYR A 149 -0.98 6.22 6.41
CA TYR A 149 -0.91 5.34 5.23
C TYR A 149 -0.74 3.87 5.59
N ALA A 150 -0.04 3.58 6.67
CA ALA A 150 0.07 2.20 7.16
C ALA A 150 -1.30 1.60 7.49
N ASP A 151 -2.21 2.39 8.05
CA ASP A 151 -3.56 1.93 8.38
C ASP A 151 -4.40 1.68 7.13
N LEU A 152 -4.20 2.46 6.06
CA LEU A 152 -4.89 2.22 4.79
C LEU A 152 -4.47 0.89 4.14
N HIS A 153 -3.21 0.51 4.32
CA HIS A 153 -2.62 -0.69 3.73
C HIS A 153 -2.56 -1.90 4.67
N GLN A 154 -3.11 -1.78 5.89
CA GLN A 154 -2.98 -2.82 6.91
C GLN A 154 -3.51 -4.19 6.47
N LEU A 155 -4.63 -4.25 5.74
CA LEU A 155 -5.20 -5.52 5.29
C LEU A 155 -4.22 -6.24 4.35
N THR A 156 -3.67 -5.53 3.38
CA THR A 156 -2.69 -6.07 2.43
C THR A 156 -1.41 -6.48 3.16
N ALA A 157 -0.88 -5.61 4.01
CA ALA A 157 0.38 -5.87 4.73
C ALA A 157 0.30 -7.11 5.63
N LEU A 158 -0.85 -7.33 6.26
CA LEU A 158 -1.08 -8.49 7.11
C LEU A 158 -1.31 -9.78 6.30
N TRP A 159 -2.13 -9.72 5.22
CA TRP A 159 -2.40 -10.87 4.39
C TRP A 159 -1.18 -11.35 3.61
N LEU A 160 -0.37 -10.43 3.10
CA LEU A 160 0.86 -10.74 2.37
C LEU A 160 2.09 -10.90 3.30
N GLU A 161 1.88 -10.89 4.60
CA GLU A 161 2.90 -11.10 5.64
C GLU A 161 4.07 -10.10 5.57
N TYR A 162 3.84 -8.89 5.02
CA TYR A 162 4.85 -7.82 4.99
C TYR A 162 5.15 -7.25 6.37
N THR A 163 4.26 -7.45 7.30
CA THR A 163 4.45 -7.14 8.72
C THR A 163 3.66 -8.09 9.60
N LYS A 164 4.19 -8.34 10.80
CA LYS A 164 3.48 -9.02 11.89
C LYS A 164 2.96 -8.02 12.92
N ASP A 165 3.56 -6.83 12.98
CA ASP A 165 3.20 -5.77 13.92
C ASP A 165 2.92 -4.48 13.16
N LEU A 166 1.68 -3.97 13.31
CA LEU A 166 1.27 -2.72 12.70
C LEU A 166 1.94 -1.50 13.33
N SER A 167 2.38 -1.55 14.60
CA SER A 167 3.10 -0.46 15.23
C SER A 167 4.44 -0.24 14.54
N ASP A 168 5.19 -1.31 14.31
CA ASP A 168 6.46 -1.24 13.58
C ASP A 168 6.27 -0.90 12.10
N PHE A 169 5.17 -1.35 11.51
CA PHE A 169 4.83 -1.00 10.13
C PHE A 169 4.58 0.51 9.99
N ARG A 170 3.82 1.10 10.91
CA ARG A 170 3.52 2.54 10.93
C ARG A 170 4.78 3.41 11.00
N LYS A 171 5.77 3.01 11.80
CA LYS A 171 7.04 3.75 11.95
C LYS A 171 7.87 3.87 10.67
N ARG A 172 7.59 3.06 9.65
CA ARG A 172 8.34 3.07 8.38
C ARG A 172 7.88 4.17 7.41
N PHE A 173 6.71 4.76 7.64
CA PHE A 173 6.12 5.74 6.73
C PHE A 173 6.64 7.15 7.01
N ILE A 174 6.92 7.90 5.94
CA ILE A 174 7.32 9.30 6.01
C ILE A 174 6.15 10.12 6.55
N GLY A 175 6.42 10.96 7.55
CA GLY A 175 5.44 11.85 8.16
C GLY A 175 4.40 11.15 9.06
N THR A 176 4.69 9.91 9.50
CA THR A 176 3.82 9.21 10.46
C THR A 176 3.82 9.88 11.83
N SER A 177 2.69 9.81 12.53
CA SER A 177 2.55 10.27 13.92
C SER A 177 3.14 9.29 14.95
N TYR A 178 3.57 8.10 14.54
CA TYR A 178 4.08 7.04 15.43
C TYR A 178 5.57 7.15 15.79
N HIS A 179 6.30 8.03 15.14
CA HIS A 179 7.62 8.45 15.57
C HIS A 179 7.80 9.95 15.31
N THR A 180 7.71 10.75 16.33
CA THR A 180 8.02 12.18 16.23
C THR A 180 9.44 12.45 16.68
N LYS A 181 10.15 13.31 15.96
CA LYS A 181 11.47 13.80 16.32
C LYS A 181 11.32 15.14 17.02
N LYS A 182 12.00 15.30 18.16
CA LYS A 182 12.01 16.56 18.91
C LYS A 182 13.16 17.45 18.45
N ASP A 183 13.01 18.74 18.68
CA ASP A 183 14.06 19.76 18.50
C ASP A 183 14.72 19.77 17.09
N LEU A 184 13.88 19.55 16.06
CA LEU A 184 14.32 19.56 14.67
C LEU A 184 14.60 21.01 14.20
N ILE A 185 15.75 21.17 13.56
CA ILE A 185 16.05 22.39 12.78
C ILE A 185 15.44 22.21 11.39
N LEU A 186 14.50 23.10 11.04
CA LEU A 186 13.85 23.11 9.74
C LEU A 186 14.55 24.11 8.83
N ASN A 187 15.08 23.64 7.69
CA ASN A 187 15.79 24.49 6.72
C ASN A 187 14.81 25.29 5.82
N SER A 188 13.73 25.80 6.41
CA SER A 188 12.70 26.55 5.71
C SER A 188 12.05 27.54 6.67
N THR A 189 12.10 28.83 6.35
CA THR A 189 11.43 29.87 7.13
C THR A 189 9.93 29.63 7.22
N LEU A 190 9.31 29.19 6.13
CA LEU A 190 7.88 28.85 6.11
C LEU A 190 7.57 27.70 7.09
N ALA A 191 8.35 26.61 7.05
CA ALA A 191 8.16 25.48 7.94
C ALA A 191 8.34 25.88 9.41
N GLU A 192 9.35 26.72 9.73
CA GLU A 192 9.55 27.24 11.08
C GLU A 192 8.40 28.16 11.56
N ASN A 193 7.85 28.97 10.68
CA ASN A 193 6.69 29.79 11.03
C ASN A 193 5.48 28.92 11.34
N ILE A 194 5.17 27.93 10.49
CA ILE A 194 4.09 26.98 10.70
C ILE A 194 4.29 26.24 12.03
N ARG A 195 5.51 25.74 12.30
CA ARG A 195 5.83 25.06 13.57
C ARG A 195 5.56 25.96 14.77
N ARG A 196 5.96 27.22 14.71
CA ARG A 196 5.80 28.19 15.80
C ARG A 196 4.32 28.48 16.08
N GLU A 197 3.52 28.68 15.05
CA GLU A 197 2.08 28.86 15.18
C GLU A 197 1.37 27.64 15.76
N LEU A 198 1.80 26.43 15.37
CA LEU A 198 1.26 25.19 15.89
C LEU A 198 1.67 24.96 17.34
N LEU A 199 2.92 25.25 17.73
CA LEU A 199 3.38 25.09 19.11
C LEU A 199 2.54 25.91 20.11
N ALA A 200 2.03 27.06 19.70
CA ALA A 200 1.14 27.87 20.53
C ALA A 200 -0.24 27.24 20.75
N LYS A 201 -0.65 26.27 19.93
CA LYS A 201 -2.00 25.67 19.95
C LYS A 201 -1.97 24.18 20.33
N ASP A 202 -1.09 23.42 19.74
CA ASP A 202 -0.98 21.97 19.90
C ASP A 202 0.47 21.50 19.66
N LYS A 203 1.16 21.26 20.75
CA LYS A 203 2.56 20.81 20.73
C LYS A 203 2.74 19.51 19.96
N LYS A 204 1.80 18.56 20.11
CA LYS A 204 1.88 17.25 19.45
C LYS A 204 1.81 17.41 17.93
N THR A 205 0.84 18.15 17.44
CA THR A 205 0.70 18.44 16.00
C THR A 205 1.93 19.22 15.47
N ALA A 206 2.50 20.12 16.24
CA ALA A 206 3.73 20.83 15.87
C ALA A 206 4.92 19.86 15.70
N GLU A 207 5.09 18.88 16.59
CA GLU A 207 6.13 17.88 16.50
C GLU A 207 5.93 16.94 15.29
N GLU A 208 4.70 16.52 15.02
CA GLU A 208 4.34 15.70 13.85
C GLU A 208 4.64 16.43 12.54
N VAL A 209 4.21 17.67 12.41
CA VAL A 209 4.47 18.52 11.23
C VAL A 209 5.96 18.80 11.04
N SER A 210 6.68 19.04 12.12
CA SER A 210 8.14 19.25 12.07
C SER A 210 8.87 18.00 11.59
N THR A 211 8.46 16.81 12.06
CA THR A 211 8.99 15.53 11.60
C THR A 211 8.74 15.34 10.12
N TYR A 212 7.51 15.61 9.66
CA TYR A 212 7.16 15.55 8.24
C TYR A 212 8.05 16.44 7.39
N PHE A 213 8.22 17.73 7.74
CA PHE A 213 9.07 18.66 6.97
C PHE A 213 10.54 18.20 6.94
N SER A 214 11.07 17.71 8.06
CA SER A 214 12.43 17.18 8.13
C SER A 214 12.62 15.97 7.21
N GLU A 215 11.69 15.03 7.20
CA GLU A 215 11.75 13.84 6.37
C GLU A 215 11.54 14.16 4.89
N MET A 216 10.63 15.06 4.56
CA MET A 216 10.45 15.54 3.18
C MET A 216 11.67 16.29 2.67
N ASN A 217 12.38 17.04 3.53
CA ASN A 217 13.63 17.67 3.13
C ASN A 217 14.70 16.63 2.72
N GLN A 218 14.78 15.50 3.41
CA GLN A 218 15.65 14.38 3.00
C GLN A 218 15.23 13.81 1.64
N VAL A 219 13.93 13.63 1.39
CA VAL A 219 13.41 13.18 0.09
C VAL A 219 13.77 14.16 -1.02
N PHE A 220 13.61 15.46 -0.80
CA PHE A 220 13.97 16.49 -1.79
C PHE A 220 15.49 16.56 -2.04
N ALA A 221 16.30 16.37 -1.01
CA ALA A 221 17.76 16.27 -1.17
C ALA A 221 18.14 15.08 -2.03
N GLU A 222 17.48 13.93 -1.83
CA GLU A 222 17.67 12.72 -2.61
C GLU A 222 17.22 12.90 -4.08
N MET A 223 16.07 13.53 -4.31
CA MET A 223 15.61 13.89 -5.64
C MET A 223 16.60 14.80 -6.36
N LYS A 224 17.10 15.83 -5.67
CA LYS A 224 18.13 16.74 -6.21
C LYS A 224 19.41 16.00 -6.59
N ARG A 225 19.86 15.03 -5.77
CA ARG A 225 21.04 14.20 -6.05
C ARG A 225 20.90 13.43 -7.36
N MET A 226 19.71 12.88 -7.62
CA MET A 226 19.44 12.05 -8.78
C MET A 226 19.22 12.84 -10.07
N LEU A 227 18.65 14.03 -10.00
CA LEU A 227 18.34 14.85 -11.17
C LEU A 227 19.60 15.29 -11.91
N LYS A 228 19.56 15.17 -13.24
CA LYS A 228 20.57 15.74 -14.14
C LYS A 228 20.57 17.26 -13.98
N LYS A 229 21.77 17.83 -14.06
CA LYS A 229 21.96 19.28 -14.14
C LYS A 229 21.60 19.78 -15.53
#